data_762967f604fc52c09487a9871e64ebb3
#
_entry.id   762967f604fc52c09487a9871e64ebb3
#
_cell.length_a   1.000
_cell.length_b   1.000
_cell.length_c   1.000
_cell.angle_alpha   90.00
_cell.angle_beta   90.00
_cell.angle_gamma   90.00
#
_symmetry.space_group_name_H-M   'P 1'
#
loop_
_entity.id
_entity.type
_entity.pdbx_description
1 polymer ?
#
loop_
_entity_poly.entity_id
_entity_poly.type
_entity_poly.pdbx_seq_one_letter_code
_entity_poly.pdbx_strand_id
1 'polypeptide(L)'
;AAPHVLDWATHTWYTVVRNRDLSASSGPAASSVAASSEAAAEPAASSEAQPASSEPAAAPANAIIEGSWGVLDTAAARDEASLRAAAQELARQGAAYAVVTLKDSSGQILYPSALPAAAGSIEGASLDPSLIASVLKENGLVPVAKLAAFRDPAAARANRGMAIGYTGQEYLWLDNKASAGGNPWLNPYSDEAVQFIGDLIGEMQSMGFDHILLEN
;
A
#
# COMPACT_ATOMS: atom_id res chain seq x y z
N ALA A 1 15.80 2.87 4.57
CA ALA A 1 15.57 1.50 4.12
C ALA A 1 14.15 1.12 4.54
N ALA A 2 13.35 0.61 3.61
CA ALA A 2 12.01 0.12 3.93
C ALA A 2 12.14 -1.12 4.84
N PRO A 3 11.30 -1.27 5.87
CA PRO A 3 11.32 -2.45 6.70
C PRO A 3 10.90 -3.67 5.88
N HIS A 4 11.65 -4.75 6.01
CA HIS A 4 11.31 -6.04 5.42
C HIS A 4 10.70 -6.92 6.51
N VAL A 5 9.55 -7.51 6.21
CA VAL A 5 8.88 -8.47 7.09
C VAL A 5 8.95 -9.85 6.43
N LEU A 6 9.47 -10.85 7.15
CA LEU A 6 9.50 -12.23 6.71
C LEU A 6 8.30 -12.98 7.27
N ASP A 7 7.47 -13.53 6.42
CA ASP A 7 6.51 -14.54 6.82
C ASP A 7 7.22 -15.91 6.97
N TRP A 8 7.39 -16.35 8.21
CA TRP A 8 8.04 -17.61 8.54
C TRP A 8 7.29 -18.84 8.06
N ALA A 9 5.97 -18.75 7.87
CA ALA A 9 5.16 -19.89 7.44
C ALA A 9 5.33 -20.17 5.94
N THR A 10 5.50 -19.13 5.13
CA THR A 10 5.61 -19.23 3.67
C THR A 10 6.98 -18.92 3.13
N HIS A 11 7.93 -18.48 3.97
CA HIS A 11 9.25 -17.96 3.58
C HIS A 11 9.17 -16.80 2.57
N THR A 12 8.08 -16.05 2.60
CA THR A 12 7.84 -14.92 1.70
C THR A 12 8.28 -13.63 2.36
N TRP A 13 9.11 -12.85 1.67
CA TRP A 13 9.51 -11.53 2.10
C TRP A 13 8.50 -10.49 1.65
N TYR A 14 8.04 -9.68 2.57
CA TYR A 14 7.16 -8.55 2.30
C TYR A 14 7.91 -7.24 2.55
N THR A 15 7.73 -6.27 1.67
CA THR A 15 8.20 -4.91 1.87
C THR A 15 7.01 -4.05 2.24
N VAL A 16 7.03 -3.49 3.44
CA VAL A 16 6.02 -2.51 3.85
C VAL A 16 6.51 -1.13 3.42
N VAL A 17 5.86 -0.58 2.42
CA VAL A 17 6.15 0.78 1.93
C VAL A 17 5.14 1.73 2.55
N ARG A 18 5.65 2.65 3.38
CA ARG A 18 4.88 3.78 3.85
C ARG A 18 5.12 4.93 2.88
N ASN A 19 4.09 5.36 2.17
CA ASN A 19 4.25 6.46 1.23
C ASN A 19 4.50 7.77 1.97
N ARG A 20 5.67 8.30 1.74
CA ARG A 20 6.00 9.68 2.04
C ARG A 20 6.68 10.27 0.80
N ASP A 21 5.96 11.16 0.14
CA ASP A 21 6.50 12.05 -0.89
C ASP A 21 7.16 11.38 -2.13
N LEU A 22 6.37 10.69 -2.94
CA LEU A 22 6.75 10.42 -4.33
C LEU A 22 6.75 11.71 -5.20
N SER A 23 6.31 12.84 -4.64
CA SER A 23 6.30 14.15 -5.33
C SER A 23 7.59 14.96 -5.19
N ALA A 24 8.61 14.49 -4.45
CA ALA A 24 9.82 15.25 -4.14
C ALA A 24 11.11 14.67 -4.75
N SER A 25 11.06 14.11 -5.95
CA SER A 25 12.29 13.65 -6.64
C SER A 25 12.45 14.26 -8.02
N SER A 26 12.55 15.59 -8.07
CA SER A 26 13.20 16.27 -9.19
C SER A 26 13.68 17.66 -8.79
N GLY A 27 14.93 17.72 -8.29
CA GLY A 27 15.63 18.98 -8.10
C GLY A 27 17.05 18.76 -7.62
N PRO A 28 18.06 19.40 -8.24
CA PRO A 28 19.46 19.11 -7.99
C PRO A 28 19.95 19.69 -6.67
N ALA A 29 20.88 18.97 -6.05
CA ALA A 29 21.63 19.39 -4.88
C ALA A 29 22.36 20.72 -5.10
N ALA A 30 22.17 21.65 -4.18
CA ALA A 30 23.09 22.76 -3.97
C ALA A 30 23.47 22.84 -2.50
N SER A 31 24.74 22.58 -2.28
CA SER A 31 25.52 22.88 -1.05
C SER A 31 25.54 24.35 -0.77
N SER A 32 25.35 24.77 0.48
CA SER A 32 26.19 25.85 1.04
C SER A 32 26.10 25.92 2.57
N VAL A 33 27.22 26.18 3.14
CA VAL A 33 27.75 26.12 4.49
C VAL A 33 27.43 27.38 5.30
N ALA A 34 27.30 27.18 6.65
CA ALA A 34 27.79 28.06 7.77
C ALA A 34 27.17 29.47 7.94
N ALA A 35 26.85 29.95 9.08
CA ALA A 35 27.49 30.05 10.36
C ALA A 35 26.67 30.94 11.33
N SER A 36 26.67 30.56 12.58
CA SER A 36 26.86 31.30 13.84
C SER A 36 26.16 32.61 14.17
N SER A 37 25.64 32.59 15.36
CA SER A 37 25.81 33.41 16.59
C SER A 37 24.59 34.24 16.97
N GLU A 38 24.10 34.01 18.09
CA GLU A 38 24.28 34.49 19.47
C GLU A 38 23.28 35.57 19.94
N ALA A 39 22.67 35.25 21.03
CA ALA A 39 22.45 35.98 22.26
C ALA A 39 21.13 36.76 22.51
N ALA A 40 20.45 36.26 23.52
CA ALA A 40 19.99 36.91 24.74
C ALA A 40 18.72 37.77 24.74
N ALA A 41 17.81 37.39 25.55
CA ALA A 41 17.18 38.00 26.72
C ALA A 41 15.69 37.80 26.83
N GLU A 42 15.29 37.08 27.86
CA GLU A 42 13.95 37.14 28.54
C GLU A 42 13.75 38.54 29.18
N PRO A 43 12.50 38.92 29.60
CA PRO A 43 11.70 38.14 30.54
C PRO A 43 10.15 38.21 30.44
N ALA A 44 9.57 37.17 31.01
CA ALA A 44 8.39 37.06 31.88
C ALA A 44 7.05 37.75 31.56
N ALA A 45 6.03 36.98 31.53
CA ALA A 45 4.92 36.83 32.46
C ALA A 45 3.56 36.62 31.81
N SER A 46 2.90 35.67 32.37
CA SER A 46 1.45 35.54 32.69
C SER A 46 0.63 34.57 31.84
N SER A 47 0.50 33.42 32.38
CA SER A 47 -0.65 32.58 32.69
C SER A 47 -1.99 32.99 32.10
N GLU A 48 -2.51 32.10 31.19
CA GLU A 48 -3.91 31.67 31.21
C GLU A 48 -4.00 30.27 30.61
N ALA A 49 -4.46 29.35 31.45
CA ALA A 49 -4.65 27.94 31.09
C ALA A 49 -5.92 27.78 30.24
N GLN A 50 -5.74 27.39 28.96
CA GLN A 50 -6.82 26.93 28.11
C GLN A 50 -6.79 25.39 28.16
N PRO A 51 -7.96 24.71 28.31
CA PRO A 51 -7.97 23.25 28.36
C PRO A 51 -7.49 22.68 27.04
N ALA A 52 -6.41 21.91 27.10
CA ALA A 52 -5.89 21.17 25.98
C ALA A 52 -6.95 20.16 25.51
N SER A 53 -7.56 20.45 24.37
CA SER A 53 -8.20 19.43 23.54
C SER A 53 -7.09 18.47 23.11
N SER A 54 -7.04 17.30 23.71
CA SER A 54 -6.12 16.24 23.30
C SER A 54 -6.62 15.65 21.99
N GLU A 55 -6.24 16.29 20.90
CA GLU A 55 -6.22 15.68 19.59
C GLU A 55 -5.23 14.50 19.67
N PRO A 56 -5.63 13.26 19.29
CA PRO A 56 -4.71 12.14 19.35
C PRO A 56 -3.51 12.48 18.46
N ALA A 57 -2.33 12.54 19.08
CA ALA A 57 -1.08 12.80 18.39
C ALA A 57 -0.97 11.82 17.21
N ALA A 58 -0.89 12.36 15.98
CA ALA A 58 -0.67 11.56 14.80
C ALA A 58 0.56 10.68 15.02
N ALA A 59 0.41 9.36 14.87
CA ALA A 59 1.50 8.42 15.03
C ALA A 59 2.69 8.86 14.16
N PRO A 60 3.94 8.78 14.66
CA PRO A 60 5.10 9.25 13.92
C PRO A 60 5.18 8.55 12.55
N ALA A 61 5.50 9.31 11.53
CA ALA A 61 5.44 8.92 10.12
C ALA A 61 6.24 7.66 9.74
N ASN A 62 7.06 7.11 10.63
CA ASN A 62 7.88 5.92 10.45
C ASN A 62 7.70 4.91 11.60
N ALA A 63 6.57 4.94 12.32
CA ALA A 63 6.31 3.96 13.35
C ALA A 63 6.22 2.56 12.72
N ILE A 64 7.02 1.64 13.23
CA ILE A 64 6.86 0.22 12.93
C ILE A 64 5.53 -0.21 13.56
N ILE A 65 4.68 -0.88 12.79
CA ILE A 65 3.46 -1.46 13.34
C ILE A 65 3.89 -2.68 14.14
N GLU A 66 3.75 -2.60 15.45
CA GLU A 66 3.95 -3.73 16.34
C GLU A 66 2.59 -4.35 16.66
N GLY A 67 2.54 -5.67 16.71
CA GLY A 67 1.33 -6.40 17.04
C GLY A 67 0.97 -7.49 16.05
N SER A 68 -0.10 -8.20 16.36
CA SER A 68 -0.62 -9.26 15.50
C SER A 68 -1.44 -8.67 14.35
N TRP A 69 -1.45 -9.38 13.24
CA TRP A 69 -2.21 -9.02 12.06
C TRP A 69 -3.28 -10.08 11.75
N GLY A 70 -4.35 -9.65 11.13
CA GLY A 70 -5.38 -10.52 10.59
C GLY A 70 -5.63 -10.23 9.12
N VAL A 71 -6.19 -11.18 8.40
CA VAL A 71 -6.63 -11.00 7.02
C VAL A 71 -8.13 -10.79 7.01
N LEU A 72 -8.59 -9.71 6.38
CA LEU A 72 -9.99 -9.53 6.10
C LEU A 72 -10.36 -10.30 4.83
N ASP A 73 -11.23 -11.29 4.97
CA ASP A 73 -11.82 -11.96 3.81
C ASP A 73 -12.91 -11.09 3.19
N THR A 74 -12.56 -10.40 2.11
CA THR A 74 -13.49 -9.53 1.38
C THR A 74 -14.59 -10.31 0.67
N ALA A 75 -14.40 -11.59 0.38
CA ALA A 75 -15.44 -12.44 -0.20
C ALA A 75 -16.53 -12.80 0.83
N ALA A 76 -16.17 -12.87 2.12
CA ALA A 76 -17.12 -13.05 3.20
C ALA A 76 -17.82 -11.75 3.61
N ALA A 77 -17.12 -10.60 3.48
CA ALA A 77 -17.63 -9.27 3.80
C ALA A 77 -18.43 -8.70 2.61
N ARG A 78 -19.64 -9.23 2.38
CA ARG A 78 -20.45 -8.88 1.20
C ARG A 78 -21.27 -7.61 1.34
N ASP A 79 -21.48 -7.16 2.57
CA ASP A 79 -22.22 -5.96 2.93
C ASP A 79 -21.60 -5.31 4.17
N GLU A 80 -22.05 -4.12 4.52
CA GLU A 80 -21.52 -3.38 5.66
C GLU A 80 -21.70 -4.13 6.99
N ALA A 81 -22.77 -4.89 7.16
CA ALA A 81 -23.04 -5.61 8.40
C ALA A 81 -22.03 -6.77 8.59
N SER A 82 -21.80 -7.56 7.55
CA SER A 82 -20.79 -8.64 7.56
C SER A 82 -19.37 -8.10 7.68
N LEU A 83 -19.07 -6.96 7.05
CA LEU A 83 -17.79 -6.26 7.20
C LEU A 83 -17.55 -5.84 8.65
N ARG A 84 -18.54 -5.19 9.29
CA ARG A 84 -18.45 -4.77 10.70
C ARG A 84 -18.26 -5.97 11.62
N ALA A 85 -18.99 -7.07 11.40
CA ALA A 85 -18.83 -8.29 12.16
C ALA A 85 -17.41 -8.88 12.03
N ALA A 86 -16.86 -8.91 10.81
CA ALA A 86 -15.51 -9.40 10.56
C ALA A 86 -14.44 -8.51 11.21
N ALA A 87 -14.59 -7.18 11.12
CA ALA A 87 -13.69 -6.24 11.78
C ALA A 87 -13.70 -6.39 13.32
N GLN A 88 -14.88 -6.51 13.91
CA GLN A 88 -15.02 -6.74 15.35
C GLN A 88 -14.38 -8.08 15.76
N GLU A 89 -14.52 -9.11 14.98
CA GLU A 89 -13.91 -10.42 15.24
C GLU A 89 -12.38 -10.34 15.21
N LEU A 90 -11.80 -9.66 14.21
CA LEU A 90 -10.35 -9.44 14.16
C LEU A 90 -9.85 -8.65 15.37
N ALA A 91 -10.56 -7.59 15.77
CA ALA A 91 -10.22 -6.80 16.94
C ALA A 91 -10.33 -7.65 18.24
N ARG A 92 -11.37 -8.50 18.36
CA ARG A 92 -11.54 -9.41 19.50
C ARG A 92 -10.44 -10.47 19.58
N GLN A 93 -9.88 -10.88 18.44
CA GLN A 93 -8.72 -11.78 18.37
C GLN A 93 -7.41 -11.07 18.71
N GLY A 94 -7.43 -9.76 18.97
CA GLY A 94 -6.27 -8.98 19.33
C GLY A 94 -5.41 -8.56 18.14
N ALA A 95 -5.96 -8.53 16.93
CA ALA A 95 -5.27 -7.98 15.79
C ALA A 95 -5.03 -6.47 15.99
N ALA A 96 -3.82 -6.00 15.68
CA ALA A 96 -3.49 -4.59 15.65
C ALA A 96 -3.77 -3.99 14.26
N TYR A 97 -3.66 -4.80 13.22
CA TYR A 97 -3.92 -4.40 11.84
C TYR A 97 -4.58 -5.50 11.02
N ALA A 98 -5.30 -5.06 9.99
CA ALA A 98 -6.03 -5.95 9.08
C ALA A 98 -5.51 -5.78 7.66
N VAL A 99 -5.10 -6.89 7.04
CA VAL A 99 -4.64 -6.95 5.66
C VAL A 99 -5.83 -7.20 4.74
N VAL A 100 -5.98 -6.33 3.75
CA VAL A 100 -7.05 -6.38 2.74
C VAL A 100 -6.43 -6.53 1.37
N THR A 101 -6.73 -7.59 0.64
CA THR A 101 -6.25 -7.76 -0.73
C THR A 101 -7.04 -6.85 -1.67
N LEU A 102 -6.38 -5.89 -2.28
CA LEU A 102 -6.94 -4.97 -3.27
C LEU A 102 -6.45 -5.24 -4.70
N LYS A 103 -5.35 -5.98 -4.85
CA LYS A 103 -4.90 -6.51 -6.13
C LYS A 103 -4.23 -7.86 -5.90
N ASP A 104 -4.68 -8.87 -6.62
CA ASP A 104 -4.17 -10.22 -6.48
C ASP A 104 -3.04 -10.56 -7.46
N SER A 105 -2.46 -11.75 -7.33
CA SER A 105 -1.35 -12.23 -8.16
C SER A 105 -1.77 -12.73 -9.56
N SER A 106 -3.07 -12.71 -9.88
CA SER A 106 -3.56 -12.90 -11.25
C SER A 106 -3.63 -11.59 -12.03
N GLY A 107 -3.38 -10.46 -11.35
CA GLY A 107 -3.48 -9.11 -11.88
C GLY A 107 -4.88 -8.51 -11.73
N GLN A 108 -5.80 -9.17 -11.01
CA GLN A 108 -7.13 -8.64 -10.79
C GLN A 108 -7.11 -7.54 -9.73
N ILE A 109 -7.67 -6.39 -10.08
CA ILE A 109 -7.86 -5.24 -9.21
C ILE A 109 -9.27 -5.32 -8.64
N LEU A 110 -9.38 -5.41 -7.32
CA LEU A 110 -10.62 -5.69 -6.60
C LEU A 110 -11.37 -4.42 -6.17
N TYR A 111 -11.19 -3.35 -6.92
CA TYR A 111 -11.89 -2.07 -6.74
C TYR A 111 -12.00 -1.31 -8.07
N PRO A 112 -12.91 -0.34 -8.21
CA PRO A 112 -13.06 0.44 -9.43
C PRO A 112 -11.93 1.47 -9.57
N SER A 113 -10.77 1.03 -10.10
CA SER A 113 -9.64 1.92 -10.39
C SER A 113 -9.98 2.88 -11.53
N ALA A 114 -9.55 4.12 -11.40
CA ALA A 114 -9.68 5.14 -12.44
C ALA A 114 -8.50 5.14 -13.44
N LEU A 115 -7.48 4.31 -13.20
CA LEU A 115 -6.28 4.26 -14.03
C LEU A 115 -6.57 3.60 -15.39
N PRO A 116 -6.22 4.25 -16.52
CA PRO A 116 -6.41 3.65 -17.84
C PRO A 116 -5.69 2.31 -18.01
N ALA A 117 -4.50 2.16 -17.42
CA ALA A 117 -3.71 0.93 -17.46
C ALA A 117 -4.36 -0.24 -16.69
N ALA A 118 -5.28 0.06 -15.77
CA ALA A 118 -6.01 -0.92 -14.98
C ALA A 118 -7.29 -1.43 -15.64
N ALA A 119 -7.78 -0.79 -16.70
CA ALA A 119 -9.13 -1.00 -17.27
C ALA A 119 -9.45 -2.46 -17.64
N GLY A 120 -8.44 -3.25 -18.05
CA GLY A 120 -8.60 -4.66 -18.38
C GLY A 120 -8.45 -5.62 -17.18
N SER A 121 -8.16 -5.10 -16.00
CA SER A 121 -7.81 -5.87 -14.81
C SER A 121 -8.80 -5.68 -13.66
N ILE A 122 -9.84 -4.86 -13.85
CA ILE A 122 -10.81 -4.57 -12.79
C ILE A 122 -11.80 -5.70 -12.67
N GLU A 123 -11.81 -6.34 -11.49
CA GLU A 123 -12.88 -7.23 -11.06
C GLU A 123 -13.70 -6.50 -9.99
N GLY A 124 -15.02 -6.49 -10.15
CA GLY A 124 -15.89 -5.69 -9.29
C GLY A 124 -15.76 -6.06 -7.81
N ALA A 125 -15.42 -5.08 -6.98
CA ALA A 125 -15.45 -5.23 -5.54
C ALA A 125 -16.90 -5.27 -5.04
N SER A 126 -17.18 -6.12 -4.07
CA SER A 126 -18.49 -6.17 -3.42
C SER A 126 -18.72 -4.94 -2.54
N LEU A 127 -17.66 -4.36 -1.98
CA LEU A 127 -17.69 -3.19 -1.10
C LEU A 127 -16.67 -2.14 -1.53
N ASP A 128 -17.02 -0.88 -1.27
CA ASP A 128 -16.10 0.26 -1.45
C ASP A 128 -14.89 0.10 -0.49
N PRO A 129 -13.65 0.12 -1.00
CA PRO A 129 -12.47 0.05 -0.16
C PRO A 129 -12.38 1.17 0.88
N SER A 130 -12.90 2.36 0.60
CA SER A 130 -12.95 3.47 1.55
C SER A 130 -13.84 3.13 2.76
N LEU A 131 -14.97 2.47 2.51
CA LEU A 131 -15.82 1.95 3.59
C LEU A 131 -15.09 0.87 4.39
N ILE A 132 -14.37 -0.04 3.73
CA ILE A 132 -13.58 -1.07 4.40
C ILE A 132 -12.55 -0.42 5.33
N ALA A 133 -11.77 0.54 4.82
CA ALA A 133 -10.76 1.24 5.61
C ALA A 133 -11.37 1.99 6.81
N SER A 134 -12.52 2.64 6.62
CA SER A 134 -13.24 3.35 7.69
C SER A 134 -13.70 2.39 8.79
N VAL A 135 -14.37 1.30 8.43
CA VAL A 135 -14.87 0.31 9.39
C VAL A 135 -13.74 -0.34 10.16
N LEU A 136 -12.61 -0.65 9.53
CA LEU A 136 -11.43 -1.17 10.22
C LEU A 136 -10.91 -0.16 11.26
N LYS A 137 -10.75 1.10 10.87
CA LYS A 137 -10.31 2.18 11.78
C LYS A 137 -11.28 2.40 12.96
N GLU A 138 -12.58 2.34 12.72
CA GLU A 138 -13.61 2.43 13.76
C GLU A 138 -13.50 1.30 14.81
N ASN A 139 -12.97 0.16 14.42
CA ASN A 139 -12.73 -0.98 15.31
C ASN A 139 -11.29 -1.02 15.87
N GLY A 140 -10.52 0.06 15.74
CA GLY A 140 -9.17 0.18 16.27
C GLY A 140 -8.12 -0.61 15.49
N LEU A 141 -8.45 -1.10 14.29
CA LEU A 141 -7.55 -1.81 13.41
C LEU A 141 -6.87 -0.85 12.43
N VAL A 142 -5.59 -1.07 12.16
CA VAL A 142 -4.88 -0.36 11.10
C VAL A 142 -5.12 -1.06 9.77
N PRO A 143 -5.76 -0.41 8.78
CA PRO A 143 -5.97 -1.02 7.47
C PRO A 143 -4.67 -1.08 6.66
N VAL A 144 -4.36 -2.25 6.12
CA VAL A 144 -3.19 -2.51 5.26
C VAL A 144 -3.69 -3.02 3.92
N ALA A 145 -3.44 -2.30 2.83
CA ALA A 145 -3.75 -2.77 1.49
C ALA A 145 -2.67 -3.73 1.00
N LYS A 146 -3.07 -4.92 0.59
CA LYS A 146 -2.19 -5.90 -0.04
C LYS A 146 -2.29 -5.79 -1.55
N LEU A 147 -1.14 -5.72 -2.19
CA LEU A 147 -0.96 -5.53 -3.63
C LEU A 147 0.10 -6.49 -4.15
N ALA A 148 -0.26 -7.38 -5.07
CA ALA A 148 0.72 -8.10 -5.88
C ALA A 148 1.35 -7.12 -6.88
N ALA A 149 2.66 -6.83 -6.71
CA ALA A 149 3.31 -5.77 -7.47
C ALA A 149 3.61 -6.20 -8.92
N PHE A 150 4.56 -7.10 -9.11
CA PHE A 150 5.07 -7.44 -10.44
C PHE A 150 4.49 -8.74 -11.00
N ARG A 151 3.91 -9.59 -10.17
CA ARG A 151 3.16 -10.74 -10.65
C ARG A 151 1.78 -10.30 -11.11
N ASP A 152 1.74 -9.80 -12.33
CA ASP A 152 0.56 -9.22 -12.96
C ASP A 152 0.45 -9.66 -14.43
N PRO A 153 -0.07 -10.86 -14.67
CA PRO A 153 -0.21 -11.36 -16.03
C PRO A 153 -1.24 -10.59 -16.85
N ALA A 154 -2.19 -9.91 -16.22
CA ALA A 154 -3.21 -9.13 -16.93
C ALA A 154 -2.58 -7.87 -17.53
N ALA A 155 -1.92 -7.04 -16.73
CA ALA A 155 -1.25 -5.84 -17.20
C ALA A 155 -0.07 -6.17 -18.14
N ALA A 156 0.70 -7.24 -17.86
CA ALA A 156 1.80 -7.68 -18.71
C ALA A 156 1.35 -8.10 -20.12
N ARG A 157 0.15 -8.69 -20.25
CA ARG A 157 -0.44 -9.01 -21.56
C ARG A 157 -1.04 -7.80 -22.23
N ALA A 158 -1.62 -6.87 -21.46
CA ALA A 158 -2.23 -5.67 -21.98
C ALA A 158 -1.20 -4.65 -22.50
N ASN A 159 -0.07 -4.52 -21.79
CA ASN A 159 1.01 -3.61 -22.15
C ASN A 159 2.37 -4.30 -22.09
N ARG A 160 2.90 -4.67 -23.26
CA ARG A 160 4.20 -5.34 -23.40
C ARG A 160 5.38 -4.47 -22.97
N GLY A 161 5.25 -3.14 -23.00
CA GLY A 161 6.28 -2.21 -22.53
C GLY A 161 6.55 -2.34 -21.04
N MET A 162 5.54 -2.76 -20.28
CA MET A 162 5.66 -3.03 -18.85
C MET A 162 6.13 -4.46 -18.53
N ALA A 163 6.14 -5.38 -19.49
CA ALA A 163 6.36 -6.80 -19.24
C ALA A 163 7.83 -7.22 -19.35
N ILE A 164 8.17 -8.33 -18.70
CA ILE A 164 9.45 -9.01 -18.96
C ILE A 164 9.37 -9.69 -20.32
N GLY A 165 10.33 -9.39 -21.19
CA GLY A 165 10.45 -9.94 -22.54
C GLY A 165 11.84 -10.44 -22.84
N TYR A 166 12.00 -11.07 -24.01
CA TYR A 166 13.30 -11.47 -24.53
C TYR A 166 13.87 -10.40 -25.46
N THR A 167 15.16 -10.10 -25.33
CA THR A 167 15.84 -9.12 -26.18
C THR A 167 15.74 -9.51 -27.67
N GLY A 168 15.22 -8.56 -28.47
CA GLY A 168 15.08 -8.75 -29.91
C GLY A 168 13.96 -9.69 -30.34
N GLN A 169 13.06 -10.07 -29.44
CA GLN A 169 11.91 -10.92 -29.72
C GLN A 169 10.61 -10.28 -29.19
N GLU A 170 9.51 -10.65 -29.83
CA GLU A 170 8.18 -10.17 -29.42
C GLU A 170 7.49 -11.09 -28.39
N TYR A 171 8.20 -12.05 -27.84
CA TYR A 171 7.65 -12.97 -26.85
C TYR A 171 7.76 -12.41 -25.44
N LEU A 172 6.71 -12.61 -24.64
CA LEU A 172 6.77 -12.37 -23.21
C LEU A 172 7.50 -13.53 -22.52
N TRP A 173 8.32 -13.19 -21.53
CA TRP A 173 8.84 -14.20 -20.63
C TRP A 173 7.68 -14.73 -19.76
N LEU A 174 7.69 -16.04 -19.52
CA LEU A 174 6.70 -16.71 -18.68
C LEU A 174 7.40 -17.41 -17.52
N ASP A 175 6.77 -17.39 -16.35
CA ASP A 175 7.26 -18.07 -15.14
C ASP A 175 7.25 -19.61 -15.24
N ASN A 176 6.56 -20.16 -16.24
CA ASN A 176 6.53 -21.58 -16.58
C ASN A 176 6.27 -21.75 -18.08
N LYS A 177 6.29 -22.98 -18.57
CA LYS A 177 5.91 -23.29 -19.96
C LYS A 177 4.47 -22.89 -20.20
N ALA A 178 4.16 -22.34 -21.37
CA ALA A 178 2.79 -21.96 -21.74
C ALA A 178 1.81 -23.14 -21.62
N SER A 179 2.24 -24.36 -21.99
CA SER A 179 1.45 -25.59 -21.85
C SER A 179 1.19 -26.03 -20.40
N ALA A 180 1.94 -25.47 -19.44
CA ALA A 180 1.81 -25.70 -18.01
C ALA A 180 1.20 -24.49 -17.28
N GLY A 181 0.55 -23.58 -18.01
CA GLY A 181 -0.11 -22.42 -17.43
C GLY A 181 0.81 -21.28 -17.02
N GLY A 182 1.99 -21.15 -17.69
CA GLY A 182 2.93 -20.07 -17.41
C GLY A 182 2.35 -18.67 -17.63
N ASN A 183 2.68 -17.74 -16.75
CA ASN A 183 2.20 -16.39 -16.76
C ASN A 183 3.31 -15.37 -16.95
N PRO A 184 3.08 -14.29 -17.71
CA PRO A 184 4.01 -13.19 -17.82
C PRO A 184 3.95 -12.32 -16.55
N TRP A 185 5.05 -11.62 -16.27
CA TRP A 185 5.19 -10.70 -15.16
C TRP A 185 5.53 -9.30 -15.66
N LEU A 186 5.25 -8.30 -14.86
CA LEU A 186 5.76 -6.95 -15.06
C LEU A 186 7.26 -6.90 -14.81
N ASN A 187 7.94 -6.05 -15.57
CA ASN A 187 9.38 -5.83 -15.46
C ASN A 187 9.67 -4.77 -14.39
N PRO A 188 10.34 -5.12 -13.28
CA PRO A 188 10.69 -4.16 -12.23
C PRO A 188 11.69 -3.07 -12.67
N TYR A 189 12.31 -3.23 -13.83
CA TYR A 189 13.18 -2.23 -14.44
C TYR A 189 12.48 -1.36 -15.50
N SER A 190 11.19 -1.56 -15.73
CA SER A 190 10.38 -0.70 -16.58
C SER A 190 9.83 0.47 -15.76
N ASP A 191 10.22 1.69 -16.11
CA ASP A 191 9.69 2.89 -15.45
C ASP A 191 8.16 2.96 -15.53
N GLU A 192 7.58 2.50 -16.65
CA GLU A 192 6.13 2.46 -16.83
C GLU A 192 5.46 1.45 -15.89
N ALA A 193 6.07 0.28 -15.67
CA ALA A 193 5.54 -0.70 -14.70
C ALA A 193 5.64 -0.18 -13.27
N VAL A 194 6.76 0.44 -12.91
CA VAL A 194 6.96 1.05 -11.58
C VAL A 194 5.98 2.20 -11.35
N GLN A 195 5.75 3.04 -12.37
CA GLN A 195 4.77 4.12 -12.30
C GLN A 195 3.35 3.57 -12.11
N PHE A 196 2.96 2.55 -12.86
CA PHE A 196 1.65 1.90 -12.73
C PHE A 196 1.41 1.37 -11.31
N ILE A 197 2.41 0.70 -10.70
CA ILE A 197 2.34 0.24 -9.31
C ILE A 197 2.23 1.44 -8.35
N GLY A 198 3.00 2.50 -8.58
CA GLY A 198 2.95 3.74 -7.80
C GLY A 198 1.59 4.41 -7.84
N ASP A 199 0.97 4.47 -9.02
CA ASP A 199 -0.37 5.05 -9.21
C ASP A 199 -1.45 4.24 -8.48
N LEU A 200 -1.39 2.90 -8.54
CA LEU A 200 -2.28 2.04 -7.75
C LEU A 200 -2.13 2.27 -6.25
N ILE A 201 -0.89 2.41 -5.76
CA ILE A 201 -0.63 2.74 -4.36
C ILE A 201 -1.26 4.10 -4.00
N GLY A 202 -1.14 5.10 -4.88
CA GLY A 202 -1.76 6.42 -4.70
C GLY A 202 -3.28 6.34 -4.59
N GLU A 203 -3.94 5.52 -5.41
CA GLU A 203 -5.39 5.28 -5.29
C GLU A 203 -5.72 4.62 -3.94
N MET A 204 -5.00 3.56 -3.54
CA MET A 204 -5.23 2.87 -2.26
C MET A 204 -5.10 3.81 -1.06
N GLN A 205 -4.13 4.73 -1.11
CA GLN A 205 -3.98 5.74 -0.07
C GLN A 205 -5.13 6.74 -0.04
N SER A 206 -5.61 7.18 -1.20
CA SER A 206 -6.78 8.06 -1.28
C SER A 206 -8.04 7.42 -0.70
N MET A 207 -8.11 6.09 -0.68
CA MET A 207 -9.17 5.29 -0.05
C MET A 207 -8.94 5.03 1.44
N GLY A 208 -7.86 5.56 2.04
CA GLY A 208 -7.62 5.50 3.49
C GLY A 208 -6.71 4.36 3.96
N PHE A 209 -5.99 3.69 3.04
CA PHE A 209 -4.97 2.71 3.37
C PHE A 209 -3.59 3.37 3.45
N ASP A 210 -3.19 3.78 4.64
CA ASP A 210 -1.89 4.42 4.86
C ASP A 210 -0.71 3.43 4.83
N HIS A 211 -1.00 2.13 4.85
CA HIS A 211 -0.03 1.05 4.85
C HIS A 211 -0.28 0.12 3.67
N ILE A 212 0.79 -0.17 2.95
CA ILE A 212 0.75 -1.04 1.78
C ILE A 212 1.68 -2.24 1.99
N LEU A 213 1.16 -3.43 1.75
CA LEU A 213 1.89 -4.68 1.72
C LEU A 213 2.11 -5.09 0.26
N LEU A 214 3.36 -5.00 -0.20
CA LEU A 214 3.72 -5.47 -1.54
C LEU A 214 4.08 -6.96 -1.48
N GLU A 215 3.39 -7.74 -2.31
CA GLU A 215 3.62 -9.16 -2.52
C GLU A 215 4.16 -9.38 -3.95
N ASN A 216 5.08 -10.34 -4.12
CA ASN A 216 5.57 -10.78 -5.43
C ASN A 216 5.16 -12.22 -5.71
#